data_ebff6797bbfa65882e720898acbd9398
#
_entry.id   ebff6797bbfa65882e720898acbd9398
#
_cell.length_a   1.000
_cell.length_b   1.000
_cell.length_c   1.000
_cell.angle_alpha   90.00
_cell.angle_beta   90.00
_cell.angle_gamma   90.00
#
_symmetry.space_group_name_H-M   'P 1'
#
loop_
_entity.id
_entity.type
_entity.pdbx_description
1 polymer ?
#
loop_
_entity_poly.entity_id
_entity_poly.type
_entity_poly.pdbx_seq_one_letter_code
_entity_poly.pdbx_strand_id
1 'polypeptide(L)'
;MKFIHISDLHLGKRVNEFSMLEDQRDILKKILTVVDEEKPEAVFIAGDVYDKSIPPIEAIQLFDDFLCQLSRKKVQTFIISGNHDSAERIAFGGRLMRESGVYVAPAYSGNTDSIVLTDEWGPVNIYLLPFVKPVNVKHFFEEEQVENYTDALRVAVEQMKVNPDERNVIVTHQFVTGAKRSESEDFCGGNR
;
A
#
# COMPACT_ATOMS: atom_id res chain seq x y z
N MET A 1 -7.04 -15.33 11.32
CA MET A 1 -6.40 -13.98 11.23
C MET A 1 -7.38 -13.02 10.59
N LYS A 2 -7.56 -11.83 11.14
CA LYS A 2 -8.47 -10.79 10.64
C LYS A 2 -7.64 -9.58 10.20
N PHE A 3 -7.93 -9.03 9.04
CA PHE A 3 -7.26 -7.85 8.49
C PHE A 3 -8.27 -6.73 8.21
N ILE A 4 -7.84 -5.50 8.38
CA ILE A 4 -8.52 -4.33 7.83
C ILE A 4 -7.70 -3.86 6.63
N HIS A 5 -8.36 -3.65 5.51
CA HIS A 5 -7.77 -3.14 4.28
C HIS A 5 -8.34 -1.76 3.98
N ILE A 6 -7.46 -0.79 3.83
CA ILE A 6 -7.78 0.58 3.41
C ILE A 6 -6.85 0.98 2.26
N SER A 7 -7.30 1.89 1.41
CA SER A 7 -6.60 2.35 0.22
C SER A 7 -7.08 3.76 -0.11
N ASP A 8 -6.36 4.46 -0.97
CA ASP A 8 -6.81 5.71 -1.59
C ASP A 8 -7.17 6.81 -0.56
N LEU A 9 -6.32 6.97 0.45
CA LEU A 9 -6.50 7.99 1.48
C LEU A 9 -6.37 9.41 0.92
N HIS A 10 -5.54 9.59 -0.10
CA HIS A 10 -5.28 10.86 -0.78
C HIS A 10 -5.11 12.04 0.19
N LEU A 11 -4.33 11.84 1.27
CA LEU A 11 -4.15 12.85 2.30
C LEU A 11 -3.57 14.14 1.69
N GLY A 12 -4.18 15.26 2.06
CA GLY A 12 -3.85 16.57 1.51
C GLY A 12 -4.63 16.92 0.23
N LYS A 13 -5.63 16.12 -0.15
CA LYS A 13 -6.52 16.43 -1.28
C LYS A 13 -7.23 17.76 -1.09
N ARG A 14 -7.40 18.47 -2.21
CA ARG A 14 -8.19 19.71 -2.29
C ARG A 14 -9.28 19.54 -3.33
N VAL A 15 -10.49 19.95 -3.01
CA VAL A 15 -11.64 19.95 -3.93
C VAL A 15 -12.11 21.40 -4.07
N ASN A 16 -12.13 21.93 -5.29
CA ASN A 16 -12.45 23.34 -5.58
C ASN A 16 -11.70 24.31 -4.62
N GLU A 17 -10.40 24.07 -4.44
CA GLU A 17 -9.50 24.84 -3.55
C GLU A 17 -9.75 24.67 -2.04
N PHE A 18 -10.80 23.98 -1.62
CA PHE A 18 -11.03 23.65 -0.21
C PHE A 18 -10.17 22.45 0.22
N SER A 19 -9.51 22.58 1.36
CA SER A 19 -8.73 21.49 1.94
C SER A 19 -9.65 20.44 2.54
N MET A 20 -9.41 19.16 2.25
CA MET A 20 -10.15 18.03 2.82
C MET A 20 -9.50 17.49 4.10
N LEU A 21 -8.45 18.13 4.62
CA LEU A 21 -7.67 17.59 5.75
C LEU A 21 -8.50 17.32 7.01
N GLU A 22 -9.47 18.17 7.34
CA GLU A 22 -10.31 17.97 8.52
C GLU A 22 -11.24 16.78 8.35
N ASP A 23 -11.83 16.62 7.16
CA ASP A 23 -12.66 15.44 6.83
C ASP A 23 -11.80 14.16 6.86
N GLN A 24 -10.58 14.23 6.31
CA GLN A 24 -9.63 13.13 6.33
C GLN A 24 -9.21 12.77 7.77
N ARG A 25 -8.98 13.75 8.62
CA ARG A 25 -8.73 13.55 10.05
C ARG A 25 -9.88 12.83 10.75
N ASP A 26 -11.12 13.22 10.45
CA ASP A 26 -12.32 12.59 11.01
C ASP A 26 -12.46 11.14 10.55
N ILE A 27 -12.24 10.86 9.26
CA ILE A 27 -12.24 9.48 8.71
C ILE A 27 -11.16 8.62 9.36
N LEU A 28 -9.94 9.11 9.51
CA LEU A 28 -8.88 8.33 10.17
C LEU A 28 -9.23 8.01 11.63
N LYS A 29 -9.87 8.93 12.36
CA LYS A 29 -10.39 8.65 13.71
C LYS A 29 -11.46 7.56 13.72
N LYS A 30 -12.38 7.58 12.75
CA LYS A 30 -13.41 6.54 12.60
C LYS A 30 -12.76 5.18 12.28
N ILE A 31 -11.74 5.14 11.43
CA ILE A 31 -10.98 3.92 11.16
C ILE A 31 -10.33 3.39 12.44
N LEU A 32 -9.73 4.25 13.27
CA LEU A 32 -9.16 3.83 14.55
C LEU A 32 -10.21 3.27 15.52
N THR A 33 -11.44 3.79 15.49
CA THR A 33 -12.56 3.24 16.25
C THR A 33 -12.91 1.84 15.78
N VAL A 34 -13.00 1.63 14.46
CA VAL A 34 -13.22 0.29 13.87
C VAL A 34 -12.09 -0.68 14.25
N VAL A 35 -10.83 -0.21 14.25
CA VAL A 35 -9.69 -1.02 14.70
C VAL A 35 -9.85 -1.44 16.17
N ASP A 36 -10.34 -0.57 17.04
CA ASP A 36 -10.60 -0.90 18.46
C ASP A 36 -11.73 -1.92 18.65
N GLU A 37 -12.78 -1.80 17.85
CA GLU A 37 -13.95 -2.68 17.88
C GLU A 37 -13.64 -4.06 17.30
N GLU A 38 -13.00 -4.10 16.11
CA GLU A 38 -12.76 -5.30 15.35
C GLU A 38 -11.49 -6.06 15.78
N LYS A 39 -10.55 -5.38 16.45
CA LYS A 39 -9.28 -5.93 16.94
C LYS A 39 -8.55 -6.78 15.88
N PRO A 40 -8.24 -6.20 14.72
CA PRO A 40 -7.55 -6.94 13.67
C PRO A 40 -6.11 -7.25 14.09
N GLU A 41 -5.55 -8.32 13.56
CA GLU A 41 -4.12 -8.63 13.68
C GLU A 41 -3.27 -7.67 12.84
N ALA A 42 -3.83 -7.20 11.70
CA ALA A 42 -3.12 -6.23 10.87
C ALA A 42 -4.04 -5.27 10.12
N VAL A 43 -3.46 -4.11 9.74
CA VAL A 43 -4.05 -3.11 8.84
C VAL A 43 -3.18 -3.04 7.59
N PHE A 44 -3.79 -3.19 6.42
CA PHE A 44 -3.15 -2.94 5.12
C PHE A 44 -3.53 -1.55 4.61
N ILE A 45 -2.53 -0.75 4.27
CA ILE A 45 -2.69 0.56 3.60
C ILE A 45 -2.16 0.38 2.18
N ALA A 46 -3.08 0.11 1.25
CA ALA A 46 -2.76 -0.38 -0.07
C ALA A 46 -2.63 0.74 -1.12
N GLY A 47 -1.75 1.70 -0.86
CA GLY A 47 -1.37 2.74 -1.83
C GLY A 47 -2.23 4.00 -1.80
N ASP A 48 -1.78 5.00 -2.52
CA ASP A 48 -2.33 6.35 -2.63
C ASP A 48 -2.59 6.98 -1.25
N VAL A 49 -1.53 6.91 -0.41
CA VAL A 49 -1.52 7.52 0.92
C VAL A 49 -1.70 9.02 0.81
N TYR A 50 -0.97 9.65 -0.10
CA TYR A 50 -1.03 11.08 -0.36
C TYR A 50 -1.66 11.39 -1.71
N ASP A 51 -2.29 12.55 -1.82
CA ASP A 51 -2.86 13.04 -3.09
C ASP A 51 -1.80 13.38 -4.15
N LYS A 52 -0.57 13.67 -3.71
CA LYS A 52 0.56 14.04 -4.57
C LYS A 52 1.87 13.47 -4.05
N SER A 53 2.79 13.22 -4.97
CA SER A 53 4.14 12.72 -4.66
C SER A 53 4.96 13.67 -3.75
N ILE A 54 4.59 14.96 -3.68
CA ILE A 54 5.09 15.95 -2.71
C ILE A 54 3.89 16.43 -1.89
N PRO A 55 3.57 15.74 -0.78
CA PRO A 55 2.43 16.11 0.05
C PRO A 55 2.68 17.36 0.88
N PRO A 56 1.64 18.11 1.26
CA PRO A 56 1.77 19.19 2.22
C PRO A 56 2.17 18.67 3.60
N ILE A 57 2.83 19.49 4.40
CA ILE A 57 3.37 19.11 5.71
C ILE A 57 2.25 18.61 6.64
N GLU A 58 1.11 19.25 6.59
CA GLU A 58 -0.05 18.90 7.42
C GLU A 58 -0.59 17.48 7.10
N ALA A 59 -0.51 17.06 5.83
CA ALA A 59 -0.87 15.69 5.43
C ALA A 59 0.13 14.66 5.97
N ILE A 60 1.42 15.00 5.94
CA ILE A 60 2.48 14.15 6.51
C ILE A 60 2.27 13.98 8.01
N GLN A 61 2.02 15.07 8.73
CA GLN A 61 1.73 15.05 10.17
C GLN A 61 0.49 14.23 10.50
N LEU A 62 -0.58 14.39 9.70
CA LEU A 62 -1.82 13.62 9.89
C LEU A 62 -1.58 12.12 9.71
N PHE A 63 -0.78 11.71 8.74
CA PHE A 63 -0.45 10.31 8.53
C PHE A 63 0.46 9.75 9.63
N ASP A 64 1.47 10.53 10.05
CA ASP A 64 2.35 10.17 11.18
C ASP A 64 1.55 9.94 12.46
N ASP A 65 0.64 10.85 12.80
CA ASP A 65 -0.27 10.72 13.95
C ASP A 65 -1.12 9.44 13.87
N PHE A 66 -1.61 9.09 12.68
CA PHE A 66 -2.39 7.88 12.45
C PHE A 66 -1.55 6.61 12.68
N LEU A 67 -0.34 6.56 12.10
CA LEU A 67 0.58 5.43 12.28
C LEU A 67 1.00 5.27 13.76
N CYS A 68 1.30 6.38 14.43
CA CYS A 68 1.61 6.36 15.87
C CYS A 68 0.46 5.77 16.69
N GLN A 69 -0.80 6.06 16.34
CA GLN A 69 -1.95 5.52 17.04
C GLN A 69 -2.12 4.01 16.76
N LEU A 70 -1.95 3.55 15.52
CA LEU A 70 -1.95 2.13 15.18
C LEU A 70 -0.84 1.36 15.95
N SER A 71 0.37 1.91 15.96
CA SER A 71 1.50 1.33 16.69
C SER A 71 1.24 1.22 18.20
N ARG A 72 0.67 2.26 18.84
CA ARG A 72 0.26 2.23 20.26
C ARG A 72 -0.78 1.15 20.55
N LYS A 73 -1.65 0.86 19.59
CA LYS A 73 -2.64 -0.24 19.67
C LYS A 73 -2.01 -1.61 19.42
N LYS A 74 -0.71 -1.66 19.07
CA LYS A 74 0.05 -2.89 18.75
C LYS A 74 -0.54 -3.66 17.56
N VAL A 75 -1.19 -2.98 16.65
CA VAL A 75 -1.71 -3.55 15.40
C VAL A 75 -0.59 -3.45 14.35
N GLN A 76 -0.26 -4.57 13.73
CA GLN A 76 0.72 -4.57 12.66
C GLN A 76 0.18 -3.82 11.45
N THR A 77 0.97 -2.92 10.90
CA THR A 77 0.54 -2.06 9.80
C THR A 77 1.45 -2.27 8.61
N PHE A 78 0.86 -2.58 7.45
CA PHE A 78 1.57 -2.85 6.21
C PHE A 78 1.20 -1.79 5.18
N ILE A 79 2.21 -1.15 4.61
CA ILE A 79 2.02 0.02 3.74
C ILE A 79 2.73 -0.20 2.42
N ILE A 80 2.04 0.06 1.32
CA ILE A 80 2.64 0.20 0.00
C ILE A 80 2.37 1.59 -0.57
N SER A 81 3.19 2.04 -1.51
CA SER A 81 2.91 3.24 -2.29
C SER A 81 1.99 2.92 -3.47
N GLY A 82 1.10 3.87 -3.79
CA GLY A 82 0.27 3.89 -4.98
C GLY A 82 0.87 4.71 -6.13
N ASN A 83 0.05 5.02 -7.13
CA ASN A 83 0.50 5.77 -8.31
C ASN A 83 0.63 7.29 -8.08
N HIS A 84 -0.03 7.84 -7.06
CA HIS A 84 0.11 9.24 -6.64
C HIS A 84 1.31 9.46 -5.73
N ASP A 85 1.74 8.44 -5.02
CA ASP A 85 2.83 8.51 -4.04
C ASP A 85 4.23 8.56 -4.70
N SER A 86 5.22 9.05 -3.94
CA SER A 86 6.62 8.71 -4.18
C SER A 86 6.99 7.53 -3.29
N ALA A 87 7.33 6.39 -3.89
CA ALA A 87 7.71 5.18 -3.17
C ALA A 87 8.88 5.42 -2.21
N GLU A 88 9.87 6.22 -2.61
CA GLU A 88 11.04 6.56 -1.80
C GLU A 88 10.67 7.40 -0.58
N ARG A 89 9.70 8.32 -0.72
CA ARG A 89 9.23 9.16 0.39
C ARG A 89 8.38 8.37 1.38
N ILE A 90 7.48 7.51 0.89
CA ILE A 90 6.69 6.60 1.73
C ILE A 90 7.63 5.66 2.50
N ALA A 91 8.66 5.12 1.85
CA ALA A 91 9.60 4.19 2.45
C ALA A 91 10.63 4.85 3.38
N PHE A 92 10.67 6.19 3.44
CA PHE A 92 11.63 6.89 4.29
C PHE A 92 11.42 6.52 5.77
N GLY A 93 12.50 6.10 6.43
CA GLY A 93 12.44 5.66 7.84
C GLY A 93 11.81 4.28 8.06
N GLY A 94 11.36 3.57 7.02
CA GLY A 94 10.66 2.29 7.14
C GLY A 94 11.41 1.22 7.93
N ARG A 95 12.76 1.21 7.89
CA ARG A 95 13.56 0.29 8.71
C ARG A 95 13.43 0.54 10.21
N LEU A 96 13.33 1.81 10.62
CA LEU A 96 13.11 2.19 12.02
C LEU A 96 11.66 1.90 12.44
N MET A 97 10.70 2.19 11.56
CA MET A 97 9.28 1.98 11.79
C MET A 97 8.93 0.50 12.01
N ARG A 98 9.71 -0.40 11.40
CA ARG A 98 9.53 -1.86 11.53
C ARG A 98 9.61 -2.35 12.97
N GLU A 99 10.45 -1.74 13.80
CA GLU A 99 10.56 -2.06 15.23
C GLU A 99 9.28 -1.71 16.01
N SER A 100 8.49 -0.79 15.48
CA SER A 100 7.19 -0.37 16.01
C SER A 100 6.00 -1.10 15.38
N GLY A 101 6.25 -2.18 14.60
CA GLY A 101 5.21 -2.96 13.93
C GLY A 101 4.65 -2.33 12.65
N VAL A 102 5.33 -1.32 12.09
CA VAL A 102 4.94 -0.67 10.83
C VAL A 102 5.90 -1.09 9.73
N TYR A 103 5.39 -1.82 8.75
CA TYR A 103 6.12 -2.38 7.63
C TYR A 103 5.81 -1.60 6.36
N VAL A 104 6.80 -0.92 5.83
CA VAL A 104 6.65 -0.12 4.60
C VAL A 104 7.40 -0.79 3.47
N ALA A 105 6.73 -1.02 2.35
CA ALA A 105 7.36 -1.51 1.14
C ALA A 105 8.42 -0.50 0.65
N PRO A 106 9.64 -0.93 0.34
CA PRO A 106 10.59 -0.07 -0.36
C PRO A 106 10.10 0.24 -1.78
N ALA A 107 10.75 1.20 -2.44
CA ALA A 107 10.62 1.32 -3.89
C ALA A 107 11.00 -0.02 -4.55
N TYR A 108 10.28 -0.39 -5.60
CA TYR A 108 10.50 -1.67 -6.28
C TYR A 108 11.95 -1.80 -6.78
N SER A 109 12.60 -2.88 -6.41
CA SER A 109 14.01 -3.17 -6.70
C SER A 109 14.24 -4.53 -7.40
N GLY A 110 13.22 -5.01 -8.13
CA GLY A 110 13.28 -6.30 -8.83
C GLY A 110 12.85 -7.50 -7.97
N ASN A 111 12.63 -7.32 -6.68
CA ASN A 111 12.17 -8.36 -5.77
C ASN A 111 11.13 -7.84 -4.77
N THR A 112 10.30 -8.75 -4.28
CA THR A 112 9.34 -8.48 -3.21
C THR A 112 9.42 -9.61 -2.20
N ASP A 113 10.06 -9.36 -1.07
CA ASP A 113 10.17 -10.33 0.01
C ASP A 113 8.86 -10.44 0.79
N SER A 114 8.58 -11.63 1.34
CA SER A 114 7.43 -11.84 2.21
C SER A 114 7.75 -11.46 3.65
N ILE A 115 6.71 -10.97 4.34
CA ILE A 115 6.68 -10.83 5.79
C ILE A 115 5.72 -11.89 6.31
N VAL A 116 6.20 -12.76 7.22
CA VAL A 116 5.42 -13.89 7.70
C VAL A 116 4.69 -13.52 8.98
N LEU A 117 3.37 -13.64 8.96
CA LEU A 117 2.52 -13.68 10.15
C LEU A 117 2.15 -15.14 10.45
N THR A 118 1.85 -15.43 11.72
CA THR A 118 1.46 -16.79 12.12
C THR A 118 0.22 -16.73 12.99
N ASP A 119 -0.74 -17.62 12.71
CA ASP A 119 -1.90 -17.85 13.55
C ASP A 119 -2.03 -19.35 13.89
N GLU A 120 -3.13 -19.76 14.50
CA GLU A 120 -3.41 -21.15 14.85
C GLU A 120 -3.44 -22.13 13.66
N TRP A 121 -3.59 -21.60 12.43
CA TRP A 121 -3.65 -22.36 11.18
C TRP A 121 -2.29 -22.37 10.43
N GLY A 122 -1.24 -21.81 11.03
CA GLY A 122 0.10 -21.76 10.45
C GLY A 122 0.50 -20.40 9.85
N PRO A 123 1.51 -20.37 8.98
CA PRO A 123 2.04 -19.14 8.42
C PRO A 123 1.11 -18.50 7.38
N VAL A 124 1.17 -17.18 7.30
CA VAL A 124 0.59 -16.36 6.22
C VAL A 124 1.70 -15.44 5.72
N ASN A 125 2.08 -15.60 4.47
CA ASN A 125 3.09 -14.77 3.83
C ASN A 125 2.45 -13.52 3.25
N ILE A 126 2.90 -12.36 3.66
CA ILE A 126 2.42 -11.04 3.19
C ILE A 126 3.46 -10.45 2.26
N TYR A 127 3.11 -10.28 1.00
CA TYR A 127 3.94 -9.66 -0.04
C TYR A 127 3.45 -8.23 -0.26
N LEU A 128 4.35 -7.25 -0.12
CA LEU A 128 4.05 -5.84 -0.28
C LEU A 128 4.61 -5.36 -1.62
N LEU A 129 3.79 -5.44 -2.68
CA LEU A 129 4.16 -4.97 -4.02
C LEU A 129 3.66 -3.54 -4.21
N PRO A 130 4.54 -2.52 -4.19
CA PRO A 130 4.16 -1.14 -4.46
C PRO A 130 3.65 -1.00 -5.90
N PHE A 131 3.05 0.14 -6.22
CA PHE A 131 2.69 0.44 -7.61
C PHE A 131 3.94 0.41 -8.48
N VAL A 132 3.89 -0.39 -9.55
CA VAL A 132 4.99 -0.53 -10.51
C VAL A 132 4.58 -0.06 -11.91
N LYS A 133 5.47 0.70 -12.55
CA LYS A 133 5.34 1.08 -13.95
C LYS A 133 6.13 0.10 -14.82
N PRO A 134 5.75 -0.11 -16.08
CA PRO A 134 6.49 -0.99 -17.00
C PRO A 134 7.99 -0.69 -17.05
N VAL A 135 8.36 0.59 -17.07
CA VAL A 135 9.77 1.03 -17.09
C VAL A 135 10.55 0.60 -15.84
N ASN A 136 9.89 0.57 -14.66
CA ASN A 136 10.55 0.15 -13.43
C ASN A 136 10.89 -1.35 -13.46
N VAL A 137 9.95 -2.17 -13.94
CA VAL A 137 10.16 -3.63 -14.02
C VAL A 137 11.16 -3.98 -15.12
N LYS A 138 11.03 -3.38 -16.29
CA LYS A 138 11.94 -3.58 -17.42
C LYS A 138 13.41 -3.28 -17.06
N HIS A 139 13.65 -2.32 -16.18
CA HIS A 139 15.00 -1.97 -15.73
C HIS A 139 15.72 -3.15 -15.02
N PHE A 140 14.96 -4.01 -14.32
CA PHE A 140 15.51 -5.16 -13.60
C PHE A 140 15.47 -6.46 -14.42
N PHE A 141 14.64 -6.50 -15.46
CA PHE A 141 14.39 -7.69 -16.26
C PHE A 141 14.45 -7.34 -17.76
N GLU A 142 15.65 -7.00 -18.24
CA GLU A 142 15.88 -6.53 -19.61
C GLU A 142 15.55 -7.57 -20.68
N GLU A 143 15.62 -8.86 -20.35
CA GLU A 143 15.29 -9.97 -21.26
C GLU A 143 13.78 -10.26 -21.33
N GLU A 144 12.99 -9.73 -20.39
CA GLU A 144 11.55 -9.92 -20.37
C GLU A 144 10.81 -8.90 -21.27
N GLN A 145 9.78 -9.39 -21.95
CA GLN A 145 8.88 -8.50 -22.69
C GLN A 145 7.94 -7.77 -21.69
N VAL A 146 8.24 -6.52 -21.41
CA VAL A 146 7.44 -5.65 -20.54
C VAL A 146 7.04 -4.41 -21.33
N GLU A 147 5.85 -4.43 -21.94
CA GLU A 147 5.34 -3.35 -22.79
C GLU A 147 4.23 -2.54 -22.10
N ASN A 148 3.50 -3.15 -21.19
CA ASN A 148 2.36 -2.58 -20.52
C ASN A 148 2.30 -2.95 -19.03
N TYR A 149 1.31 -2.43 -18.31
CA TYR A 149 1.13 -2.69 -16.87
C TYR A 149 0.84 -4.16 -16.54
N THR A 150 0.14 -4.87 -17.43
CA THR A 150 -0.15 -6.30 -17.26
C THR A 150 1.13 -7.12 -17.30
N ASP A 151 2.01 -6.84 -18.26
CA ASP A 151 3.32 -7.51 -18.37
C ASP A 151 4.17 -7.20 -17.14
N ALA A 152 4.20 -5.94 -16.72
CA ALA A 152 4.95 -5.53 -15.53
C ALA A 152 4.49 -6.26 -14.27
N LEU A 153 3.17 -6.35 -14.07
CA LEU A 153 2.61 -7.06 -12.94
C LEU A 153 2.91 -8.56 -13.00
N ARG A 154 2.74 -9.17 -14.18
CA ARG A 154 3.06 -10.60 -14.40
C ARG A 154 4.50 -10.90 -14.01
N VAL A 155 5.47 -10.18 -14.57
CA VAL A 155 6.89 -10.39 -14.28
C VAL A 155 7.18 -10.16 -12.80
N ALA A 156 6.67 -9.09 -12.19
CA ALA A 156 6.89 -8.80 -10.78
C ALA A 156 6.36 -9.92 -9.86
N VAL A 157 5.17 -10.47 -10.16
CA VAL A 157 4.56 -11.57 -9.39
C VAL A 157 5.32 -12.89 -9.58
N GLU A 158 5.73 -13.23 -10.81
CA GLU A 158 6.52 -14.43 -11.10
C GLU A 158 7.86 -14.47 -10.33
N GLN A 159 8.44 -13.30 -10.07
CA GLN A 159 9.70 -13.19 -9.31
C GLN A 159 9.55 -13.33 -7.78
N MET A 160 8.33 -13.27 -7.24
CA MET A 160 8.10 -13.34 -5.78
C MET A 160 8.40 -14.70 -5.15
N LYS A 161 8.60 -15.76 -5.94
CA LYS A 161 8.89 -17.13 -5.45
C LYS A 161 7.88 -17.58 -4.40
N VAL A 162 6.59 -17.36 -4.69
CA VAL A 162 5.48 -17.71 -3.80
C VAL A 162 5.44 -19.23 -3.59
N ASN A 163 5.36 -19.67 -2.32
CA ASN A 163 5.10 -21.07 -2.01
C ASN A 163 3.59 -21.35 -2.09
N PRO A 164 3.09 -22.10 -3.07
CA PRO A 164 1.65 -22.36 -3.23
C PRO A 164 1.05 -23.25 -2.14
N ASP A 165 1.87 -23.97 -1.38
CA ASP A 165 1.42 -24.84 -0.29
C ASP A 165 1.15 -24.06 1.01
N GLU A 166 1.45 -22.76 1.02
CA GLU A 166 1.23 -21.87 2.16
C GLU A 166 0.14 -20.83 1.85
N ARG A 167 -0.36 -20.19 2.89
CA ARG A 167 -1.29 -19.07 2.73
C ARG A 167 -0.51 -17.81 2.34
N ASN A 168 -0.91 -17.21 1.22
CA ASN A 168 -0.24 -16.05 0.66
C ASN A 168 -1.22 -14.90 0.45
N VAL A 169 -0.80 -13.69 0.80
CA VAL A 169 -1.52 -12.45 0.58
C VAL A 169 -0.60 -11.48 -0.14
N ILE A 170 -1.04 -10.99 -1.28
CA ILE A 170 -0.35 -9.93 -2.01
C ILE A 170 -1.12 -8.62 -1.80
N VAL A 171 -0.46 -7.61 -1.26
CA VAL A 171 -0.98 -6.25 -1.18
C VAL A 171 -0.39 -5.48 -2.34
N THR A 172 -1.24 -4.96 -3.21
CA THR A 172 -0.82 -4.22 -4.41
C THR A 172 -1.81 -3.12 -4.75
N HIS A 173 -1.35 -2.12 -5.50
CA HIS A 173 -2.15 -0.99 -5.98
C HIS A 173 -2.08 -0.94 -7.51
N GLN A 174 -2.77 -1.87 -8.15
CA GLN A 174 -2.73 -2.06 -9.60
C GLN A 174 -4.14 -2.17 -10.18
N PHE A 175 -4.29 -1.83 -11.46
CA PHE A 175 -5.54 -2.03 -12.16
C PHE A 175 -5.77 -3.52 -12.45
N VAL A 176 -6.88 -4.05 -11.95
CA VAL A 176 -7.24 -5.46 -12.13
C VAL A 176 -8.38 -5.55 -13.16
N THR A 177 -8.14 -6.30 -14.24
CA THR A 177 -9.17 -6.54 -15.25
C THR A 177 -10.39 -7.23 -14.63
N GLY A 178 -11.58 -6.68 -14.92
CA GLY A 178 -12.85 -7.21 -14.37
C GLY A 178 -13.22 -6.67 -12.99
N ALA A 179 -12.38 -5.87 -12.34
CA ALA A 179 -12.75 -5.16 -11.14
C ALA A 179 -13.83 -4.09 -11.45
N LYS A 180 -14.77 -3.90 -10.53
CA LYS A 180 -15.78 -2.83 -10.65
C LYS A 180 -15.12 -1.50 -10.30
N ARG A 181 -15.20 -0.54 -11.22
CA ARG A 181 -14.68 0.81 -10.99
C ARG A 181 -15.57 1.60 -10.05
N SER A 182 -14.99 2.49 -9.26
CA SER A 182 -15.72 3.57 -8.61
C SER A 182 -15.97 4.72 -9.61
N GLU A 183 -17.00 5.53 -9.37
CA GLU A 183 -17.32 6.69 -10.23
C GLU A 183 -16.24 7.79 -10.16
N SER A 184 -15.37 7.74 -9.16
CA SER A 184 -14.29 8.72 -8.92
C SER A 184 -12.92 8.32 -9.50
N GLU A 185 -12.82 7.13 -10.11
CA GLU A 185 -11.56 6.67 -10.71
C GLU A 185 -11.36 7.28 -12.10
N ASP A 186 -10.43 8.23 -12.20
CA ASP A 186 -9.96 8.75 -13.47
C ASP A 186 -9.05 7.74 -14.18
N PHE A 187 -9.13 7.72 -15.50
CA PHE A 187 -8.38 6.82 -16.37
C PHE A 187 -6.91 7.27 -16.44
N CYS A 188 -6.04 6.80 -15.57
CA CYS A 188 -4.59 6.97 -15.78
C CYS A 188 -4.08 5.96 -16.81
N GLY A 189 -4.34 6.27 -18.09
CA GLY A 189 -3.56 5.84 -19.24
C GLY A 189 -3.27 4.36 -19.40
N GLY A 190 -4.27 3.51 -19.44
CA GLY A 190 -4.15 2.21 -20.08
C GLY A 190 -4.70 2.32 -21.50
N ASN A 191 -3.86 2.23 -22.52
CA ASN A 191 -4.33 2.07 -23.90
C ASN A 191 -5.21 0.82 -24.00
N ARG A 192 -6.35 1.00 -24.70
CA ARG A 192 -7.27 -0.07 -25.08
C ARG A 192 -6.56 -1.10 -25.92
#